data_7836b20aedf934823aa6641e94614f9c
#
_entry.id   7836b20aedf934823aa6641e94614f9c
#
_cell.length_a   1.000
_cell.length_b   1.000
_cell.length_c   1.000
_cell.angle_alpha   90.00
_cell.angle_beta   90.00
_cell.angle_gamma   90.00
#
_symmetry.space_group_name_H-M   'P 1'
#
loop_
_entity.id
_entity.type
_entity.pdbx_description
1 polymer ?
#
loop_
_entity_poly.entity_id
_entity_poly.type
_entity_poly.pdbx_seq_one_letter_code
_entity_poly.pdbx_strand_id
1 'polypeptide(L)'
;MMIYSCGDVDFLLQNLDEKDLVFSHHSKKRIGQRLINKAFVKNMLFNFDPIEILPGDFANAFKLFYPSQFNPRKELVVVIAVNEINVVVKSLWEN
;
A
#
# COMPACT_ATOMS: atom_id res chain seq x y z
N MET A 1 7.51 18.41 10.29
CA MET A 1 6.97 17.26 9.56
C MET A 1 8.09 16.28 9.27
N MET A 2 7.91 15.02 9.62
CA MET A 2 8.89 13.98 9.29
C MET A 2 8.80 13.63 7.80
N ILE A 3 9.97 13.39 7.21
CA ILE A 3 10.06 12.91 5.84
C ILE A 3 10.59 11.49 5.89
N TYR A 4 9.85 10.56 5.28
CA TYR A 4 10.18 9.14 5.27
C TYR A 4 10.88 8.77 3.97
N SER A 5 11.83 7.83 4.07
CA SER A 5 12.50 7.22 2.91
C SER A 5 11.84 5.89 2.57
N CYS A 6 12.20 5.32 1.41
CA CYS A 6 11.74 3.97 1.04
C CYS A 6 12.20 2.92 2.06
N GLY A 7 13.38 3.07 2.64
CA GLY A 7 13.85 2.19 3.71
C GLY A 7 13.02 2.30 4.98
N ASP A 8 12.59 3.52 5.33
CA ASP A 8 11.69 3.73 6.48
C ASP A 8 10.36 3.04 6.25
N VAL A 9 9.82 3.10 5.03
CA VAL A 9 8.55 2.47 4.67
C VAL A 9 8.65 0.95 4.79
N ASP A 10 9.74 0.36 4.33
CA ASP A 10 9.97 -1.08 4.47
C ASP A 10 9.91 -1.50 5.94
N PHE A 11 10.60 -0.76 6.80
CA PHE A 11 10.59 -1.00 8.25
C PHE A 11 9.17 -0.83 8.83
N LEU A 12 8.46 0.22 8.43
CA LEU A 12 7.10 0.48 8.89
C LEU A 12 6.14 -0.65 8.50
N LEU A 13 6.26 -1.18 7.29
CA LEU A 13 5.41 -2.28 6.83
C LEU A 13 5.65 -3.56 7.62
N GLN A 14 6.90 -3.83 8.00
CA GLN A 14 7.23 -4.99 8.81
C GLN A 14 6.69 -4.90 10.24
N ASN A 15 6.46 -3.68 10.72
CA ASN A 15 5.99 -3.41 12.09
C ASN A 15 4.59 -2.80 12.11
N LEU A 16 3.86 -2.90 11.01
CA LEU A 16 2.53 -2.30 10.87
C LEU A 16 1.51 -2.95 11.80
N ASP A 17 0.76 -2.11 12.51
CA ASP A 17 -0.36 -2.53 13.34
C ASP A 17 -1.65 -2.27 12.57
N GLU A 18 -2.60 -3.20 12.64
CA GLU A 18 -3.87 -3.12 11.93
C GLU A 18 -4.64 -1.83 12.23
N LYS A 19 -4.59 -1.35 13.47
CA LYS A 19 -5.26 -0.11 13.88
C LYS A 19 -4.70 1.14 13.18
N ASP A 20 -3.45 1.07 12.72
CA ASP A 20 -2.77 2.19 12.08
C ASP A 20 -2.95 2.21 10.56
N LEU A 21 -3.62 1.20 10.00
CA LEU A 21 -3.91 1.11 8.58
C LEU A 21 -5.28 1.69 8.27
N VAL A 22 -5.32 2.68 7.40
CA VAL A 22 -6.55 3.38 7.01
C VAL A 22 -6.71 3.30 5.49
N PHE A 23 -7.93 3.09 5.02
CA PHE A 23 -8.25 3.13 3.60
C PHE A 23 -8.93 4.44 3.27
N SER A 24 -8.41 5.17 2.27
CA SER A 24 -9.02 6.41 1.82
C SER A 24 -10.34 6.13 1.08
N HIS A 25 -11.17 7.15 0.91
CA HIS A 25 -12.42 7.03 0.17
C HIS A 25 -12.20 6.54 -1.27
N HIS A 26 -11.17 7.07 -1.93
CA HIS A 26 -10.84 6.68 -3.30
C HIS A 26 -10.42 5.20 -3.38
N SER A 27 -9.60 4.72 -2.44
CA SER A 27 -9.20 3.32 -2.41
C SER A 27 -10.39 2.39 -2.15
N LYS A 28 -11.31 2.77 -1.26
CA LYS A 28 -12.53 2.01 -1.00
C LYS A 28 -13.38 1.87 -2.26
N LYS A 29 -13.48 2.95 -3.03
CA LYS A 29 -14.22 2.93 -4.31
C LYS A 29 -13.56 2.01 -5.32
N ARG A 30 -12.23 2.06 -5.43
CA ARG A 30 -11.46 1.18 -6.33
C ARG A 30 -11.61 -0.28 -5.95
N ILE A 31 -11.54 -0.60 -4.66
CA ILE A 31 -11.73 -1.95 -4.13
C ILE A 31 -13.13 -2.46 -4.50
N GLY A 32 -14.16 -1.61 -4.35
CA GLY A 32 -15.53 -1.96 -4.71
C GLY A 32 -15.76 -2.21 -6.20
N GLN A 33 -14.94 -1.61 -7.07
CA GLN A 33 -15.05 -1.77 -8.52
C GLN A 33 -14.29 -2.97 -9.06
N ARG A 34 -13.42 -3.58 -8.23
CA ARG A 34 -12.59 -4.72 -8.61
C ARG A 34 -12.86 -5.87 -7.65
N LEU A 35 -12.51 -7.09 -8.04
CA LEU A 35 -12.68 -8.27 -7.20
C LEU A 35 -11.65 -8.36 -6.06
N ILE A 36 -10.97 -7.27 -5.77
CA ILE A 36 -9.99 -7.17 -4.70
C ILE A 36 -10.68 -6.54 -3.48
N ASN A 37 -10.69 -7.23 -2.36
CA ASN A 37 -11.30 -6.72 -1.13
C ASN A 37 -10.26 -6.19 -0.13
N LYS A 38 -10.74 -5.47 0.88
CA LYS A 38 -9.89 -4.89 1.93
C LYS A 38 -9.08 -5.96 2.67
N ALA A 39 -9.69 -7.11 2.94
CA ALA A 39 -9.03 -8.20 3.65
C ALA A 39 -7.83 -8.71 2.86
N PHE A 40 -7.95 -8.80 1.54
CA PHE A 40 -6.85 -9.18 0.66
C PHE A 40 -5.71 -8.17 0.73
N VAL A 41 -6.02 -6.86 0.63
CA VAL A 41 -5.01 -5.81 0.67
C VAL A 41 -4.32 -5.78 2.04
N LYS A 42 -5.08 -5.88 3.12
CA LYS A 42 -4.53 -5.98 4.48
C LYS A 42 -3.58 -7.16 4.61
N ASN A 43 -4.02 -8.35 4.18
CA ASN A 43 -3.19 -9.55 4.24
C ASN A 43 -1.88 -9.36 3.48
N MET A 44 -1.95 -8.75 2.31
CA MET A 44 -0.77 -8.49 1.49
C MET A 44 0.20 -7.55 2.19
N LEU A 45 -0.31 -6.45 2.75
CA LEU A 45 0.52 -5.47 3.45
C LEU A 45 1.16 -6.03 4.74
N PHE A 46 0.45 -6.90 5.46
CA PHE A 46 0.94 -7.47 6.71
C PHE A 46 1.85 -8.68 6.53
N ASN A 47 1.66 -9.47 5.49
CA ASN A 47 2.29 -10.79 5.39
C ASN A 47 3.24 -10.96 4.20
N PHE A 48 3.28 -10.01 3.27
CA PHE A 48 4.14 -10.09 2.09
C PHE A 48 5.02 -8.85 1.99
N ASP A 49 6.24 -9.05 1.49
CA ASP A 49 7.14 -7.95 1.21
C ASP A 49 6.91 -7.44 -0.22
N PRO A 50 6.91 -6.12 -0.44
CA PRO A 50 6.84 -5.60 -1.80
C PRO A 50 8.11 -5.95 -2.58
N ILE A 51 7.97 -6.16 -3.88
CA ILE A 51 9.10 -6.36 -4.79
C ILE A 51 9.94 -5.09 -4.84
N GLU A 52 9.28 -3.94 -4.83
CA GLU A 52 9.92 -2.64 -4.96
C GLU A 52 9.08 -1.59 -4.24
N ILE A 53 9.75 -0.59 -3.70
CA ILE A 53 9.13 0.59 -3.10
C ILE A 53 9.69 1.81 -3.79
N LEU A 54 8.84 2.61 -4.43
CA LEU A 54 9.23 3.85 -5.10
C LEU A 54 8.52 5.06 -4.46
N PRO A 55 9.16 6.24 -4.51
CA PRO A 55 8.48 7.45 -4.06
C PRO A 55 7.28 7.76 -4.96
N GLY A 56 6.21 8.26 -4.34
CA GLY A 56 5.02 8.70 -5.04
C GLY A 56 5.11 10.16 -5.46
N ASP A 57 3.96 10.71 -5.85
CA ASP A 57 3.88 12.07 -6.41
C ASP A 57 3.92 13.18 -5.35
N PHE A 58 3.70 12.81 -4.09
CA PHE A 58 3.70 13.76 -2.97
C PHE A 58 4.69 13.33 -1.90
N ALA A 59 5.10 14.27 -1.05
CA ALA A 59 5.92 13.96 0.11
C ALA A 59 5.26 12.88 0.97
N ASN A 60 6.03 11.88 1.39
CA ASN A 60 5.57 10.75 2.19
C ASN A 60 4.50 9.87 1.52
N ALA A 61 4.36 9.97 0.21
CA ALA A 61 3.58 9.03 -0.60
C ALA A 61 4.53 8.03 -1.26
N PHE A 62 4.12 6.77 -1.32
CA PHE A 62 4.95 5.68 -1.84
C PHE A 62 4.13 4.73 -2.68
N LYS A 63 4.76 4.18 -3.70
CA LYS A 63 4.19 3.13 -4.55
C LYS A 63 4.83 1.81 -4.16
N LEU A 64 4.00 0.85 -3.75
CA LEU A 64 4.42 -0.49 -3.35
C LEU A 64 4.04 -1.46 -4.46
N PHE A 65 5.00 -2.24 -4.94
CA PHE A 65 4.79 -3.19 -6.03
C PHE A 65 4.79 -4.62 -5.48
N TYR A 66 3.70 -5.33 -5.72
CA TYR A 66 3.54 -6.74 -5.32
C TYR A 66 3.23 -7.59 -6.54
N PRO A 67 3.62 -8.88 -6.57
CA PRO A 67 3.15 -9.77 -7.63
C PRO A 67 1.62 -9.87 -7.59
N SER A 68 0.98 -9.75 -8.75
CA SER A 68 -0.46 -9.95 -8.81
C SER A 68 -0.77 -11.45 -8.67
N GLN A 69 -1.66 -11.80 -7.73
CA GLN A 69 -2.11 -13.17 -7.55
C GLN A 69 -3.17 -13.57 -8.59
N PHE A 70 -3.74 -12.57 -9.28
CA PHE A 70 -4.77 -12.80 -10.29
C PHE A 70 -4.18 -12.98 -11.69
N ASN A 71 -3.02 -12.38 -11.95
CA ASN A 71 -2.34 -12.49 -13.23
C ASN A 71 -0.82 -12.49 -12.99
N PRO A 72 -0.12 -13.63 -13.21
CA PRO A 72 1.32 -13.74 -12.93
C PRO A 72 2.20 -12.84 -13.80
N ARG A 73 1.65 -12.26 -14.86
CA ARG A 73 2.39 -11.33 -15.74
C ARG A 73 2.23 -9.87 -15.31
N LYS A 74 1.45 -9.60 -14.27
CA LYS A 74 1.16 -8.24 -13.81
C LYS A 74 1.60 -8.05 -12.37
N GLU A 75 1.70 -6.80 -11.99
CA GLU A 75 1.98 -6.40 -10.62
C GLU A 75 0.78 -5.65 -10.06
N LEU A 76 0.56 -5.79 -8.77
CA LEU A 76 -0.40 -4.98 -8.05
C LEU A 76 0.35 -3.80 -7.43
N VAL A 77 -0.07 -2.58 -7.77
CA VAL A 77 0.53 -1.35 -7.25
C VAL A 77 -0.38 -0.77 -6.19
N VAL A 78 0.17 -0.57 -5.00
CA VAL A 78 -0.54 0.05 -3.89
C VAL A 78 0.12 1.38 -3.58
N VAL A 79 -0.64 2.46 -3.61
CA VAL A 79 -0.15 3.79 -3.22
C VAL A 79 -0.55 4.05 -1.79
N ILE A 80 0.43 4.35 -0.95
CA ILE A 80 0.23 4.69 0.44
C ILE A 80 0.74 6.10 0.74
N ALA A 81 0.16 6.72 1.76
CA ALA A 81 0.69 7.93 2.36
C ALA A 81 1.02 7.61 3.82
N VAL A 82 2.19 8.01 4.25
CA VAL A 82 2.71 7.71 5.59
C VAL A 82 2.76 8.99 6.40
N ASN A 83 2.28 8.92 7.64
CA ASN A 83 2.42 10.00 8.62
C ASN A 83 2.76 9.41 9.99
N GLU A 84 2.92 10.27 11.00
CA GLU A 84 3.32 9.84 12.33
C GLU A 84 2.28 8.99 13.05
N ILE A 85 1.02 9.03 12.58
CA ILE A 85 -0.12 8.39 13.23
C ILE A 85 -0.53 7.10 12.51
N ASN A 86 -0.56 7.12 11.18
CA ASN A 86 -1.10 6.00 10.42
C ASN A 86 -0.46 5.85 9.03
N VAL A 87 -0.80 4.74 8.38
CA VAL A 87 -0.51 4.48 6.98
C VAL A 87 -1.85 4.47 6.24
N VAL A 88 -1.99 5.34 5.26
CA VAL A 88 -3.23 5.50 4.50
C VAL A 88 -3.08 4.89 3.12
N VAL A 89 -3.92 3.91 2.80
CA VAL A 89 -3.99 3.35 1.44
C VAL A 89 -4.78 4.34 0.58
N LYS A 90 -4.10 4.96 -0.37
CA LYS A 90 -4.67 6.02 -1.22
C LYS A 90 -5.28 5.49 -2.50
N SER A 91 -4.64 4.50 -3.10
CA SER A 91 -5.09 3.94 -4.38
C SER A 91 -4.46 2.58 -4.58
N LEU A 92 -5.04 1.80 -5.47
CA LEU A 92 -4.44 0.55 -5.92
C LEU A 92 -4.90 0.25 -7.35
N TRP A 93 -4.01 -0.39 -8.11
CA TRP A 93 -4.36 -0.84 -9.46
C TRP A 93 -3.47 -2.01 -9.85
N GLU A 94 -3.90 -2.74 -10.87
CA GLU A 94 -3.11 -3.79 -11.50
C GLU A 94 -2.41 -3.21 -12.73
N ASN A 95 -1.13 -3.40 -12.77
CA ASN A 95 -0.27 -2.82 -13.81
C ASN A 95 -0.01 -3.84 -14.94
#